data_965d1a0ce9de996bf73075a50c9ea7a1
#
_entry.id   965d1a0ce9de996bf73075a50c9ea7a1
#
_cell.length_a   1.000
_cell.length_b   1.000
_cell.length_c   1.000
_cell.angle_alpha   90.00
_cell.angle_beta   90.00
_cell.angle_gamma   90.00
#
_symmetry.space_group_name_H-M   'P 1'
#
loop_
_entity.id
_entity.type
_entity.pdbx_description
1 polymer ?
#
loop_
_entity_poly.entity_id
_entity_poly.type
_entity_poly.pdbx_seq_one_letter_code
_entity_poly.pdbx_strand_id
1 'polypeptide(L)'
;PMLTAIGGNIPRQPSDWYDTECAPGMKGSWRLTPAHSAQGFYSDANIRHLVNFAAARDIRIVPEISIPSHAGAAIRAYPHLGAPTLANKAAHGINQTLWPSAASLSFVEAAFHHACSLFPSPTIHIGGASTDWAPWESDSSLMHAGFTSGAAIERLFIDRALRTLHFHGRRAAAWDTLTRAYPTPPPGTILLAHRPGDAGRRAAESSGTPWILADAEILSLSHPGRANSSHELAHTLFDRLTHALRGERLKGVEAVAWSSAITTQDLLFYHLLPRLLVVAEAAWHGEDSLSWDKLAPLVEHEMAHLRRTVPYWNPQRA
;
A
#
# COMPACT_ATOMS: atom_id res chain seq x y z
N PRO A 1 18.42 4.62 -14.56
CA PRO A 1 18.28 6.03 -14.96
C PRO A 1 16.86 6.39 -15.38
N MET A 2 16.16 5.52 -16.16
CA MET A 2 14.82 5.84 -16.68
C MET A 2 13.73 5.81 -15.60
N LEU A 3 13.84 4.98 -14.57
CA LEU A 3 12.90 5.00 -13.43
C LEU A 3 12.85 6.35 -12.74
N THR A 4 14.00 7.01 -12.57
CA THR A 4 14.07 8.33 -11.95
C THR A 4 13.68 9.44 -12.92
N ALA A 5 14.13 9.36 -14.18
CA ALA A 5 13.88 10.42 -15.17
C ALA A 5 12.43 10.44 -15.68
N ILE A 6 11.81 9.28 -15.84
CA ILE A 6 10.45 9.12 -16.38
C ILE A 6 9.50 8.60 -15.30
N GLY A 7 9.87 7.53 -14.61
CA GLY A 7 9.02 6.89 -13.60
C GLY A 7 8.73 7.80 -12.41
N GLY A 8 9.68 8.64 -12.00
CA GLY A 8 9.54 9.62 -10.93
C GLY A 8 8.71 10.86 -11.29
N ASN A 9 8.08 10.90 -12.46
CA ASN A 9 7.27 12.02 -12.91
C ASN A 9 5.79 11.61 -12.96
N ILE A 10 4.93 12.29 -12.20
CA ILE A 10 3.48 12.12 -12.23
C ILE A 10 2.91 13.31 -13.00
N PRO A 11 2.48 13.13 -14.26
CA PRO A 11 2.06 14.23 -15.12
C PRO A 11 0.75 14.89 -14.68
N ARG A 12 -0.07 14.18 -13.90
CA ARG A 12 -1.32 14.69 -13.33
C ARG A 12 -1.56 14.03 -11.99
N GLN A 13 -1.92 14.84 -10.99
CA GLN A 13 -2.27 14.40 -9.66
C GLN A 13 -3.59 15.08 -9.24
N PRO A 14 -4.54 14.39 -8.60
CA PRO A 14 -5.71 15.04 -8.01
C PRO A 14 -5.25 16.03 -6.93
N SER A 15 -5.98 17.14 -6.75
CA SER A 15 -5.63 18.17 -5.77
C SER A 15 -5.96 17.72 -4.34
N ASP A 16 -7.03 16.98 -4.18
CA ASP A 16 -7.41 16.32 -2.92
C ASP A 16 -8.36 15.13 -3.18
N TRP A 17 -8.80 14.47 -2.09
CA TRP A 17 -9.75 13.36 -2.17
C TRP A 17 -11.14 13.78 -2.71
N TYR A 18 -11.58 14.99 -2.37
CA TYR A 18 -12.91 15.49 -2.79
C TYR A 18 -12.96 15.72 -4.30
N ASP A 19 -11.87 16.08 -4.94
CA ASP A 19 -11.77 16.20 -6.40
C ASP A 19 -12.02 14.87 -7.11
N THR A 20 -11.85 13.75 -6.41
CA THR A 20 -12.00 12.41 -6.98
C THR A 20 -13.39 11.79 -6.77
N GLU A 21 -14.08 12.13 -5.67
CA GLU A 21 -15.36 11.50 -5.31
C GLU A 21 -16.58 12.39 -5.47
N CYS A 22 -16.46 13.71 -5.40
CA CYS A 22 -17.58 14.61 -5.27
C CYS A 22 -18.18 15.12 -6.58
N ALA A 23 -17.72 14.65 -7.75
CA ALA A 23 -18.37 15.02 -9.01
C ALA A 23 -19.64 14.15 -9.24
N PRO A 24 -20.86 14.72 -9.14
CA PRO A 24 -22.08 13.96 -9.39
C PRO A 24 -22.07 13.33 -10.78
N GLY A 25 -22.25 12.02 -10.85
CA GLY A 25 -22.34 11.27 -12.11
C GLY A 25 -21.03 10.64 -12.61
N MET A 26 -19.91 10.81 -11.91
CA MET A 26 -18.61 10.24 -12.32
C MET A 26 -18.19 9.06 -11.46
N LYS A 27 -18.88 7.94 -11.52
CA LYS A 27 -18.34 6.67 -11.02
C LYS A 27 -17.13 6.30 -11.85
N GLY A 28 -15.93 6.36 -11.23
CA GLY A 28 -14.68 5.83 -11.78
C GLY A 28 -13.87 6.75 -12.68
N SER A 29 -14.21 8.03 -12.84
CA SER A 29 -13.36 8.99 -13.54
C SER A 29 -12.67 9.93 -12.54
N TRP A 30 -11.35 9.82 -12.45
CA TRP A 30 -10.51 10.77 -11.73
C TRP A 30 -10.59 12.13 -12.42
N ARG A 31 -11.13 13.13 -11.76
CA ARG A 31 -11.01 14.51 -12.22
C ARG A 31 -9.56 14.94 -11.96
N LEU A 32 -8.75 14.78 -12.98
CA LEU A 32 -7.38 15.28 -12.96
C LEU A 32 -7.45 16.79 -13.13
N THR A 33 -7.24 17.52 -12.05
CA THR A 33 -7.01 18.97 -12.19
C THR A 33 -5.74 19.20 -13.00
N PRO A 34 -5.74 20.12 -13.98
CA PRO A 34 -4.60 20.33 -14.88
C PRO A 34 -3.31 20.80 -14.20
N ALA A 35 -3.38 21.12 -12.93
CA ALA A 35 -2.44 22.06 -12.32
C ALA A 35 -1.21 21.45 -11.63
N HIS A 36 -1.16 20.16 -11.30
CA HIS A 36 -0.08 19.65 -10.44
C HIS A 36 0.56 18.40 -11.04
N SER A 37 1.66 18.60 -11.78
CA SER A 37 2.63 17.53 -11.99
C SER A 37 3.48 17.39 -10.73
N ALA A 38 3.59 16.20 -10.18
CA ALA A 38 4.55 15.89 -9.12
C ALA A 38 5.77 15.21 -9.73
N GLN A 39 6.95 15.63 -9.32
CA GLN A 39 8.20 15.01 -9.73
C GLN A 39 9.06 14.77 -8.51
N GLY A 40 9.57 13.55 -8.37
CA GLY A 40 10.49 13.22 -7.29
C GLY A 40 10.84 11.75 -7.27
N PHE A 41 11.97 11.46 -6.64
CA PHE A 41 12.42 10.11 -6.32
C PHE A 41 13.36 10.18 -5.13
N TYR A 42 13.49 9.07 -4.43
CA TYR A 42 14.50 8.92 -3.39
C TYR A 42 15.79 8.37 -3.98
N SER A 43 16.91 9.05 -3.77
CA SER A 43 18.23 8.49 -4.02
C SER A 43 18.57 7.44 -2.97
N ASP A 44 19.54 6.58 -3.26
CA ASP A 44 20.05 5.60 -2.28
C ASP A 44 20.52 6.29 -0.98
N ALA A 45 21.11 7.48 -1.09
CA ALA A 45 21.51 8.28 0.06
C ALA A 45 20.31 8.75 0.89
N ASN A 46 19.23 9.19 0.24
CA ASN A 46 18.00 9.57 0.93
C ASN A 46 17.39 8.37 1.66
N ILE A 47 17.33 7.20 0.99
CA ILE A 47 16.79 5.97 1.61
C ILE A 47 17.62 5.57 2.83
N ARG A 48 18.95 5.54 2.72
CA ARG A 48 19.82 5.23 3.88
C ARG A 48 19.65 6.23 5.02
N HIS A 49 19.50 7.51 4.70
CA HIS A 49 19.21 8.54 5.71
C HIS A 49 17.86 8.27 6.41
N LEU A 50 16.79 8.00 5.66
CA LEU A 50 15.47 7.68 6.22
C LEU A 50 15.50 6.41 7.07
N VAL A 51 16.19 5.37 6.63
CA VAL A 51 16.35 4.11 7.39
C VAL A 51 17.05 4.37 8.72
N ASN A 52 18.13 5.13 8.72
CA ASN A 52 18.87 5.47 9.94
C ASN A 52 18.05 6.39 10.87
N PHE A 53 17.33 7.35 10.30
CA PHE A 53 16.45 8.25 11.05
C PHE A 53 15.32 7.49 11.75
N ALA A 54 14.71 6.54 11.06
CA ALA A 54 13.67 5.67 11.60
C ALA A 54 14.24 4.72 12.67
N ALA A 55 15.37 4.09 12.41
CA ALA A 55 16.02 3.15 13.34
C ALA A 55 16.41 3.81 14.67
N ALA A 56 16.83 5.08 14.65
CA ALA A 56 17.11 5.85 15.86
C ALA A 56 15.85 6.15 16.71
N ARG A 57 14.67 5.77 16.24
CA ARG A 57 13.36 5.91 16.91
C ARG A 57 12.65 4.56 17.08
N ASP A 58 13.40 3.47 17.00
CA ASP A 58 12.90 2.09 17.05
C ASP A 58 11.85 1.78 15.96
N ILE A 59 11.84 2.55 14.87
CA ILE A 59 10.97 2.35 13.72
C ILE A 59 11.75 1.61 12.62
N ARG A 60 11.16 0.51 12.13
CA ARG A 60 11.69 -0.25 11.01
C ARG A 60 10.96 0.11 9.74
N ILE A 61 11.70 0.50 8.70
CA ILE A 61 11.14 0.70 7.37
C ILE A 61 11.10 -0.64 6.65
N VAL A 62 9.91 -1.07 6.25
CA VAL A 62 9.65 -2.22 5.38
C VAL A 62 9.30 -1.66 3.99
N PRO A 63 10.15 -1.85 2.97
CA PRO A 63 9.79 -1.37 1.64
C PRO A 63 8.76 -2.26 0.98
N GLU A 64 7.87 -1.66 0.18
CA GLU A 64 6.99 -2.37 -0.74
C GLU A 64 7.44 -2.15 -2.18
N ILE A 65 7.56 -3.26 -2.92
CA ILE A 65 7.67 -3.27 -4.38
C ILE A 65 6.48 -4.04 -4.91
N SER A 66 5.47 -3.31 -5.34
CA SER A 66 4.25 -3.92 -5.87
C SER A 66 4.50 -4.63 -7.19
N ILE A 67 4.25 -5.94 -7.21
CA ILE A 67 4.29 -6.80 -8.38
C ILE A 67 3.13 -7.79 -8.37
N PRO A 68 2.72 -8.28 -9.53
CA PRO A 68 3.03 -7.79 -10.89
C PRO A 68 2.21 -6.55 -11.25
N SER A 69 1.21 -6.19 -10.48
CA SER A 69 0.36 -5.01 -10.66
C SER A 69 1.00 -3.73 -10.10
N HIS A 70 0.36 -2.58 -10.32
CA HIS A 70 0.84 -1.26 -9.89
C HIS A 70 2.23 -0.87 -10.45
N ALA A 71 2.65 -1.51 -11.56
CA ALA A 71 3.94 -1.29 -12.20
C ALA A 71 3.94 -0.14 -13.23
N GLY A 72 2.92 0.72 -13.23
CA GLY A 72 2.73 1.74 -14.25
C GLY A 72 3.90 2.72 -14.42
N ALA A 73 4.54 3.10 -13.32
CA ALA A 73 5.73 3.96 -13.38
C ALA A 73 6.92 3.25 -14.04
N ALA A 74 7.11 1.96 -13.75
CA ALA A 74 8.14 1.13 -14.37
C ALA A 74 7.87 0.91 -15.86
N ILE A 75 6.62 0.62 -16.23
CA ILE A 75 6.22 0.42 -17.64
C ILE A 75 6.35 1.72 -18.45
N ARG A 76 6.03 2.87 -17.87
CA ARG A 76 6.29 4.16 -18.54
C ARG A 76 7.78 4.38 -18.79
N ALA A 77 8.62 4.03 -17.83
CA ALA A 77 10.07 4.15 -17.95
C ALA A 77 10.69 3.14 -18.92
N TYR A 78 10.10 1.94 -18.97
CA TYR A 78 10.54 0.80 -19.76
C TYR A 78 9.34 0.11 -20.41
N PRO A 79 8.84 0.62 -21.58
CA PRO A 79 7.61 0.13 -22.19
C PRO A 79 7.57 -1.36 -22.50
N HIS A 80 8.71 -1.99 -22.72
CA HIS A 80 8.84 -3.43 -22.99
C HIS A 80 8.53 -4.33 -21.77
N LEU A 81 8.35 -3.73 -20.57
CA LEU A 81 7.87 -4.45 -19.39
C LEU A 81 6.36 -4.64 -19.36
N GLY A 82 5.62 -3.87 -20.17
CA GLY A 82 4.16 -3.97 -20.30
C GLY A 82 3.73 -4.81 -21.48
N ALA A 83 2.41 -5.00 -21.62
CA ALA A 83 1.82 -5.73 -22.74
C ALA A 83 2.15 -5.05 -24.08
N PRO A 84 2.54 -5.81 -25.12
CA PRO A 84 2.92 -5.25 -26.42
C PRO A 84 1.84 -4.38 -27.05
N THR A 85 0.56 -4.74 -26.87
CA THR A 85 -0.59 -4.02 -27.42
C THR A 85 -1.01 -2.80 -26.61
N LEU A 86 -0.56 -2.70 -25.35
CA LEU A 86 -0.91 -1.62 -24.43
C LEU A 86 0.18 -0.57 -24.29
N ALA A 87 1.35 -0.76 -24.89
CA ALA A 87 2.47 0.18 -24.78
C ALA A 87 2.07 1.63 -25.15
N ASN A 88 1.12 1.81 -26.06
CA ASN A 88 0.60 3.12 -26.47
C ASN A 88 -0.64 3.58 -25.67
N LYS A 89 -1.30 2.70 -24.90
CA LYS A 89 -2.48 3.03 -24.09
C LYS A 89 -2.13 3.22 -22.61
N ALA A 90 -0.90 2.93 -22.24
CA ALA A 90 -0.40 2.92 -20.86
C ALA A 90 -0.39 4.29 -20.16
N ALA A 91 -0.70 5.37 -20.84
CA ALA A 91 -0.66 6.71 -20.26
C ALA A 91 -1.71 7.00 -19.19
N HIS A 92 -2.75 6.17 -19.03
CA HIS A 92 -3.95 6.53 -18.24
C HIS A 92 -4.51 5.43 -17.32
N GLY A 93 -3.85 4.29 -17.17
CA GLY A 93 -4.33 3.19 -16.32
C GLY A 93 -3.61 3.08 -14.97
N ILE A 94 -4.37 3.09 -13.89
CA ILE A 94 -3.87 3.01 -12.51
C ILE A 94 -3.32 1.61 -12.18
N ASN A 95 -3.80 0.55 -12.85
CA ASN A 95 -3.42 -0.84 -12.63
C ASN A 95 -2.68 -1.41 -13.84
N GLN A 96 -1.47 -0.94 -14.09
CA GLN A 96 -0.63 -1.50 -15.13
C GLN A 96 0.12 -2.71 -14.59
N THR A 97 -0.03 -3.82 -15.27
CA THR A 97 0.50 -5.12 -14.89
C THR A 97 1.69 -5.48 -15.77
N LEU A 98 2.76 -5.97 -15.18
CA LEU A 98 3.94 -6.46 -15.91
C LEU A 98 3.56 -7.58 -16.88
N TRP A 99 4.14 -7.55 -18.09
CA TRP A 99 3.97 -8.63 -19.05
C TRP A 99 4.93 -9.78 -18.73
N PRO A 100 4.50 -11.06 -18.83
CA PRO A 100 5.32 -12.23 -18.48
C PRO A 100 6.41 -12.48 -19.54
N SER A 101 7.50 -11.73 -19.44
CA SER A 101 8.66 -11.81 -20.29
C SER A 101 9.94 -12.01 -19.49
N ALA A 102 10.99 -12.50 -20.15
CA ALA A 102 12.31 -12.62 -19.52
C ALA A 102 12.80 -11.25 -19.01
N ALA A 103 12.54 -10.17 -19.76
CA ALA A 103 12.92 -8.82 -19.35
C ALA A 103 12.19 -8.37 -18.07
N SER A 104 10.88 -8.63 -17.96
CA SER A 104 10.10 -8.29 -16.77
C SER A 104 10.53 -9.11 -15.55
N LEU A 105 10.84 -10.37 -15.72
CA LEU A 105 11.34 -11.22 -14.64
C LEU A 105 12.73 -10.78 -14.16
N SER A 106 13.62 -10.39 -15.07
CA SER A 106 14.93 -9.82 -14.72
C SER A 106 14.80 -8.47 -14.04
N PHE A 107 13.84 -7.64 -14.47
CA PHE A 107 13.54 -6.37 -13.83
C PHE A 107 13.07 -6.58 -12.37
N VAL A 108 12.15 -7.51 -12.14
CA VAL A 108 11.67 -7.86 -10.79
C VAL A 108 12.83 -8.30 -9.91
N GLU A 109 13.66 -9.22 -10.40
CA GLU A 109 14.82 -9.72 -9.67
C GLU A 109 15.79 -8.58 -9.29
N ALA A 110 16.13 -7.71 -10.25
CA ALA A 110 17.00 -6.56 -10.01
C ALA A 110 16.40 -5.57 -8.99
N ALA A 111 15.09 -5.31 -9.05
CA ALA A 111 14.40 -4.43 -8.13
C ALA A 111 14.45 -4.95 -6.68
N PHE A 112 14.21 -6.24 -6.48
CA PHE A 112 14.29 -6.86 -5.14
C PHE A 112 15.73 -6.99 -4.63
N HIS A 113 16.71 -7.28 -5.49
CA HIS A 113 18.12 -7.23 -5.12
C HIS A 113 18.51 -5.83 -4.62
N HIS A 114 18.10 -4.79 -5.33
CA HIS A 114 18.38 -3.40 -4.95
C HIS A 114 17.69 -3.03 -3.62
N ALA A 115 16.43 -3.38 -3.44
CA ALA A 115 15.72 -3.15 -2.18
C ALA A 115 16.42 -3.86 -1.00
N CYS A 116 16.80 -5.11 -1.16
CA CYS A 116 17.53 -5.86 -0.12
C CYS A 116 18.88 -5.24 0.23
N SER A 117 19.53 -4.53 -0.71
CA SER A 117 20.80 -3.84 -0.46
C SER A 117 20.64 -2.53 0.32
N LEU A 118 19.47 -1.90 0.24
CA LEU A 118 19.19 -0.61 0.86
C LEU A 118 18.47 -0.73 2.22
N PHE A 119 17.59 -1.70 2.35
CA PHE A 119 16.76 -1.85 3.53
C PHE A 119 17.21 -3.04 4.40
N PRO A 120 17.55 -2.81 5.68
CA PRO A 120 17.98 -3.88 6.59
C PRO A 120 16.81 -4.73 7.11
N SER A 121 15.57 -4.37 6.79
CA SER A 121 14.37 -5.09 7.25
C SER A 121 14.44 -6.58 6.91
N PRO A 122 14.15 -7.49 7.85
CA PRO A 122 14.06 -8.92 7.58
C PRO A 122 12.86 -9.29 6.70
N THR A 123 11.96 -8.34 6.47
CA THR A 123 10.75 -8.49 5.67
C THR A 123 10.73 -7.45 4.56
N ILE A 124 10.38 -7.86 3.35
CA ILE A 124 10.11 -6.98 2.20
C ILE A 124 8.70 -7.27 1.73
N HIS A 125 7.91 -6.23 1.49
CA HIS A 125 6.56 -6.39 0.97
C HIS A 125 6.62 -6.49 -0.57
N ILE A 126 5.99 -7.56 -1.11
CA ILE A 126 6.06 -7.91 -2.53
C ILE A 126 4.84 -7.46 -3.33
N GLY A 127 3.90 -6.75 -2.72
CA GLY A 127 2.65 -6.37 -3.36
C GLY A 127 1.63 -7.52 -3.37
N GLY A 128 1.32 -8.07 -4.54
CA GLY A 128 0.25 -9.07 -4.71
C GLY A 128 -1.14 -8.44 -4.62
N ALA A 129 -1.24 -7.12 -4.83
CA ALA A 129 -2.51 -6.40 -4.79
C ALA A 129 -3.30 -6.63 -6.08
N SER A 130 -4.55 -7.03 -5.94
CA SER A 130 -5.64 -7.00 -6.96
C SER A 130 -5.19 -7.03 -8.43
N THR A 131 -4.35 -7.98 -8.80
CA THR A 131 -3.86 -8.12 -10.17
C THR A 131 -5.03 -8.37 -11.12
N ASP A 132 -5.17 -7.55 -12.15
CA ASP A 132 -6.07 -7.81 -13.26
C ASP A 132 -5.43 -8.83 -14.19
N TRP A 133 -6.01 -10.02 -14.26
CA TRP A 133 -5.54 -11.10 -15.13
C TRP A 133 -6.10 -11.04 -16.55
N ALA A 134 -7.15 -10.26 -16.80
CA ALA A 134 -7.83 -10.22 -18.09
C ALA A 134 -6.91 -9.90 -19.28
N PRO A 135 -5.94 -8.97 -19.18
CA PRO A 135 -5.00 -8.73 -20.26
C PRO A 135 -4.13 -9.95 -20.62
N TRP A 136 -3.79 -10.77 -19.64
CA TRP A 136 -3.03 -12.01 -19.88
C TRP A 136 -3.89 -13.13 -20.43
N GLU A 137 -5.09 -13.29 -19.88
CA GLU A 137 -6.02 -14.37 -20.24
C GLU A 137 -6.64 -14.17 -21.63
N SER A 138 -6.71 -12.92 -22.09
CA SER A 138 -7.18 -12.59 -23.44
C SER A 138 -6.11 -12.73 -24.54
N ASP A 139 -4.85 -12.93 -24.18
CA ASP A 139 -3.75 -13.03 -25.14
C ASP A 139 -3.46 -14.48 -25.51
N SER A 140 -3.82 -14.84 -26.75
CA SER A 140 -3.62 -16.21 -27.25
C SER A 140 -2.16 -16.65 -27.31
N SER A 141 -1.20 -15.72 -27.43
CA SER A 141 0.23 -16.04 -27.47
C SER A 141 0.72 -16.59 -26.14
N LEU A 142 0.17 -16.10 -25.02
CA LEU A 142 0.49 -16.62 -23.68
C LEU A 142 -0.06 -18.03 -23.48
N MET A 143 -1.26 -18.30 -23.99
CA MET A 143 -1.83 -19.66 -23.96
C MET A 143 -0.98 -20.63 -24.79
N HIS A 144 -0.53 -20.22 -25.97
CA HIS A 144 0.37 -21.03 -26.80
C HIS A 144 1.76 -21.23 -26.15
N ALA A 145 2.20 -20.26 -25.33
CA ALA A 145 3.43 -20.38 -24.54
C ALA A 145 3.29 -21.31 -23.31
N GLY A 146 2.10 -21.91 -23.09
CA GLY A 146 1.85 -22.89 -22.06
C GLY A 146 1.30 -22.35 -20.74
N PHE A 147 0.94 -21.07 -20.67
CA PHE A 147 0.26 -20.54 -19.48
C PHE A 147 -1.21 -20.98 -19.48
N THR A 148 -1.66 -21.49 -18.34
CA THR A 148 -3.00 -22.06 -18.19
C THR A 148 -4.01 -21.10 -17.57
N SER A 149 -3.54 -20.03 -16.91
CA SER A 149 -4.39 -19.02 -16.23
C SER A 149 -3.60 -17.81 -15.81
N GLY A 150 -4.30 -16.70 -15.53
CA GLY A 150 -3.71 -15.50 -14.93
C GLY A 150 -3.04 -15.78 -13.58
N ALA A 151 -3.61 -16.70 -12.78
CA ALA A 151 -3.01 -17.12 -11.53
C ALA A 151 -1.63 -17.79 -11.73
N ALA A 152 -1.46 -18.60 -12.77
CA ALA A 152 -0.19 -19.22 -13.10
C ALA A 152 0.87 -18.19 -13.50
N ILE A 153 0.46 -17.15 -14.23
CA ILE A 153 1.33 -16.03 -14.63
C ILE A 153 1.70 -15.21 -13.39
N GLU A 154 0.75 -14.88 -12.54
CA GLU A 154 1.02 -14.13 -11.30
C GLU A 154 2.03 -14.87 -10.42
N ARG A 155 1.87 -16.19 -10.26
CA ARG A 155 2.83 -17.03 -9.54
C ARG A 155 4.24 -16.93 -10.09
N LEU A 156 4.41 -16.84 -11.40
CA LEU A 156 5.74 -16.71 -12.02
C LEU A 156 6.50 -15.48 -11.50
N PHE A 157 5.82 -14.34 -11.38
CA PHE A 157 6.40 -13.12 -10.84
C PHE A 157 6.66 -13.22 -9.33
N ILE A 158 5.69 -13.71 -8.58
CA ILE A 158 5.81 -13.88 -7.14
C ILE A 158 6.95 -14.85 -6.81
N ASP A 159 7.06 -15.97 -7.49
CA ASP A 159 8.15 -16.94 -7.31
C ASP A 159 9.52 -16.32 -7.59
N ARG A 160 9.62 -15.44 -8.59
CA ARG A 160 10.87 -14.73 -8.86
C ARG A 160 11.26 -13.82 -7.68
N ALA A 161 10.32 -13.06 -7.15
CA ALA A 161 10.55 -12.23 -5.98
C ALA A 161 10.91 -13.06 -4.75
N LEU A 162 10.16 -14.12 -4.46
CA LEU A 162 10.40 -15.00 -3.32
C LEU A 162 11.78 -15.66 -3.36
N ARG A 163 12.22 -16.15 -4.54
CA ARG A 163 13.58 -16.68 -4.71
C ARG A 163 14.65 -15.64 -4.42
N THR A 164 14.45 -14.40 -4.91
CA THR A 164 15.39 -13.30 -4.65
C THR A 164 15.43 -12.96 -3.16
N LEU A 165 14.28 -12.87 -2.50
CA LEU A 165 14.21 -12.62 -1.05
C LEU A 165 14.88 -13.73 -0.25
N HIS A 166 14.62 -14.99 -0.61
CA HIS A 166 15.24 -16.15 0.02
C HIS A 166 16.77 -16.13 -0.10
N PHE A 167 17.30 -15.78 -1.29
CA PHE A 167 18.74 -15.61 -1.51
C PHE A 167 19.36 -14.58 -0.55
N HIS A 168 18.61 -13.53 -0.19
CA HIS A 168 19.04 -12.51 0.77
C HIS A 168 18.65 -12.82 2.23
N GLY A 169 18.11 -13.99 2.53
CA GLY A 169 17.65 -14.36 3.87
C GLY A 169 16.47 -13.50 4.36
N ARG A 170 15.65 -12.97 3.44
CA ARG A 170 14.49 -12.11 3.74
C ARG A 170 13.20 -12.91 3.65
N ARG A 171 12.16 -12.42 4.35
CA ARG A 171 10.79 -12.93 4.29
C ARG A 171 9.92 -12.00 3.45
N ALA A 172 8.84 -12.55 2.89
CA ALA A 172 7.85 -11.78 2.17
C ALA A 172 6.72 -11.30 3.10
N ALA A 173 6.24 -10.08 2.88
CA ALA A 173 4.89 -9.66 3.20
C ALA A 173 4.12 -9.42 1.90
N ALA A 174 2.80 -9.60 1.91
CA ALA A 174 1.96 -9.39 0.72
C ALA A 174 0.53 -9.04 1.12
N TRP A 175 -0.18 -8.37 0.23
CA TRP A 175 -1.62 -8.16 0.37
C TRP A 175 -2.36 -9.50 0.33
N ASP A 176 -3.48 -9.61 1.06
CA ASP A 176 -4.27 -10.84 1.16
C ASP A 176 -4.85 -11.30 -0.18
N THR A 177 -4.92 -10.43 -1.18
CA THR A 177 -5.30 -10.78 -2.56
C THR A 177 -4.33 -11.75 -3.24
N LEU A 178 -3.10 -11.88 -2.71
CA LEU A 178 -2.16 -12.93 -3.11
C LEU A 178 -2.80 -14.33 -3.00
N THR A 179 -3.73 -14.54 -2.06
CA THR A 179 -4.41 -15.83 -1.89
C THR A 179 -5.22 -16.28 -3.11
N ARG A 180 -5.51 -15.38 -4.06
CA ARG A 180 -6.11 -15.74 -5.35
C ARG A 180 -5.16 -16.60 -6.20
N ALA A 181 -3.89 -16.28 -6.21
CA ALA A 181 -2.86 -17.03 -6.91
C ALA A 181 -2.25 -18.15 -6.04
N TYR A 182 -2.13 -17.88 -4.75
CA TYR A 182 -1.61 -18.80 -3.73
C TYR A 182 -2.62 -19.01 -2.60
N PRO A 183 -3.57 -19.93 -2.71
CA PRO A 183 -4.50 -20.24 -1.61
C PRO A 183 -3.78 -20.55 -0.28
N THR A 184 -2.63 -21.20 -0.37
CA THR A 184 -1.68 -21.38 0.75
C THR A 184 -0.36 -20.70 0.37
N PRO A 185 -0.09 -19.48 0.87
CA PRO A 185 1.15 -18.78 0.59
C PRO A 185 2.38 -19.55 1.09
N PRO A 186 3.55 -19.33 0.47
CA PRO A 186 4.78 -19.98 0.90
C PRO A 186 5.11 -19.73 2.38
N PRO A 187 5.73 -20.69 3.08
CA PRO A 187 6.09 -20.58 4.49
C PRO A 187 6.89 -19.30 4.78
N GLY A 188 6.58 -18.64 5.89
CA GLY A 188 7.24 -17.39 6.30
C GLY A 188 6.67 -16.13 5.68
N THR A 189 5.69 -16.22 4.78
CA THR A 189 4.93 -15.07 4.29
C THR A 189 4.05 -14.49 5.40
N ILE A 190 3.91 -13.17 5.42
CA ILE A 190 2.94 -12.44 6.26
C ILE A 190 1.91 -11.82 5.32
N LEU A 191 0.63 -12.04 5.59
CA LEU A 191 -0.45 -11.42 4.81
C LEU A 191 -0.94 -10.13 5.47
N LEU A 192 -1.18 -9.11 4.66
CA LEU A 192 -1.87 -7.89 5.08
C LEU A 192 -3.34 -8.03 4.64
N ALA A 193 -4.22 -8.20 5.60
CA ALA A 193 -5.66 -8.40 5.39
C ALA A 193 -6.33 -7.06 5.07
N HIS A 194 -6.36 -6.70 3.79
CA HIS A 194 -6.77 -5.37 3.31
C HIS A 194 -8.17 -5.36 2.67
N ARG A 195 -8.63 -6.47 2.08
CA ARG A 195 -9.98 -6.49 1.49
C ARG A 195 -11.03 -6.11 2.54
N PRO A 196 -12.00 -5.23 2.16
CA PRO A 196 -12.94 -4.64 3.09
C PRO A 196 -13.79 -5.68 3.83
N GLY A 197 -14.15 -5.34 5.04
CA GLY A 197 -14.89 -6.20 5.95
C GLY A 197 -14.10 -7.47 6.28
N ASP A 198 -14.79 -8.56 6.52
CA ASP A 198 -14.12 -9.82 6.88
C ASP A 198 -13.43 -10.55 5.72
N ALA A 199 -13.48 -10.06 4.50
CA ALA A 199 -12.98 -10.81 3.34
C ALA A 199 -11.46 -11.03 3.40
N GLY A 200 -10.69 -10.00 3.76
CA GLY A 200 -9.24 -10.10 3.91
C GLY A 200 -8.85 -11.00 5.08
N ARG A 201 -9.49 -10.81 6.23
CA ARG A 201 -9.30 -11.64 7.42
C ARG A 201 -9.58 -13.12 7.13
N ARG A 202 -10.75 -13.44 6.56
CA ARG A 202 -11.10 -14.84 6.20
C ARG A 202 -10.10 -15.46 5.26
N ALA A 203 -9.60 -14.71 4.27
CA ALA A 203 -8.59 -15.22 3.35
C ALA A 203 -7.27 -15.55 4.06
N ALA A 204 -6.82 -14.66 4.93
CA ALA A 204 -5.60 -14.85 5.71
C ALA A 204 -5.74 -16.04 6.69
N GLU A 205 -6.82 -16.11 7.44
CA GLU A 205 -7.10 -17.20 8.38
C GLU A 205 -7.21 -18.55 7.66
N SER A 206 -7.95 -18.62 6.55
CA SER A 206 -8.11 -19.83 5.76
C SER A 206 -6.79 -20.32 5.15
N SER A 207 -5.88 -19.41 4.84
CA SER A 207 -4.55 -19.77 4.32
C SER A 207 -3.62 -20.36 5.38
N GLY A 208 -3.97 -20.24 6.65
CA GLY A 208 -3.13 -20.66 7.76
C GLY A 208 -1.86 -19.80 7.95
N THR A 209 -1.81 -18.62 7.36
CA THR A 209 -0.63 -17.73 7.33
C THR A 209 -0.73 -16.65 8.42
N PRO A 210 0.37 -16.26 9.09
CA PRO A 210 0.37 -15.09 9.96
C PRO A 210 -0.09 -13.85 9.19
N TRP A 211 -0.86 -12.98 9.84
CA TRP A 211 -1.44 -11.83 9.16
C TRP A 211 -1.46 -10.56 10.03
N ILE A 212 -1.57 -9.41 9.35
CA ILE A 212 -1.72 -8.08 9.90
C ILE A 212 -3.08 -7.55 9.45
N LEU A 213 -3.83 -6.94 10.36
CA LEU A 213 -5.08 -6.27 10.02
C LEU A 213 -4.77 -4.94 9.32
N ALA A 214 -5.20 -4.79 8.07
CA ALA A 214 -5.04 -3.59 7.27
C ALA A 214 -6.35 -3.22 6.52
N ASP A 215 -7.50 -3.55 7.10
CA ASP A 215 -8.82 -3.45 6.48
C ASP A 215 -9.08 -2.07 5.85
N ALA A 216 -9.41 -2.06 4.56
CA ALA A 216 -9.57 -0.83 3.77
C ALA A 216 -10.70 0.08 4.28
N GLU A 217 -11.75 -0.46 4.91
CA GLU A 217 -12.85 0.34 5.45
C GLU A 217 -12.57 0.91 6.84
N ILE A 218 -11.67 0.26 7.59
CA ILE A 218 -11.36 0.64 8.97
C ILE A 218 -10.08 1.46 9.02
N LEU A 219 -9.02 1.00 8.34
CA LEU A 219 -7.65 1.46 8.49
C LEU A 219 -7.12 2.27 7.31
N SER A 220 -7.94 2.56 6.29
CA SER A 220 -7.56 3.50 5.23
C SER A 220 -7.70 4.94 5.71
N LEU A 221 -6.61 5.51 6.19
CA LEU A 221 -6.57 6.87 6.71
C LEU A 221 -6.52 7.94 5.62
N SER A 222 -6.26 7.59 4.38
CA SER A 222 -6.28 8.53 3.25
C SER A 222 -7.68 9.04 2.89
N HIS A 223 -8.73 8.41 3.44
CA HIS A 223 -10.11 8.85 3.24
C HIS A 223 -10.56 9.73 4.41
N PRO A 224 -11.13 10.94 4.17
CA PRO A 224 -11.58 11.82 5.25
C PRO A 224 -12.74 11.25 6.08
N GLY A 225 -13.45 10.23 5.56
CA GLY A 225 -14.64 9.69 6.21
C GLY A 225 -15.88 10.58 6.01
N ARG A 226 -17.03 10.12 6.49
CA ARG A 226 -18.32 10.84 6.39
C ARG A 226 -18.79 11.41 7.73
N ALA A 227 -17.92 11.58 8.70
CA ALA A 227 -18.30 12.10 10.00
C ALA A 227 -18.27 13.63 10.03
N ASN A 228 -19.03 14.21 10.96
CA ASN A 228 -19.14 15.66 11.11
C ASN A 228 -17.91 16.29 11.80
N SER A 229 -17.06 15.45 12.39
CA SER A 229 -15.84 15.92 13.06
C SER A 229 -14.75 14.85 13.07
N SER A 230 -13.50 15.29 13.21
CA SER A 230 -12.34 14.41 13.37
C SER A 230 -12.42 13.54 14.65
N HIS A 231 -13.08 14.05 15.69
CA HIS A 231 -13.30 13.30 16.93
C HIS A 231 -14.31 12.15 16.73
N GLU A 232 -15.41 12.39 16.01
CA GLU A 232 -16.40 11.37 15.66
C GLU A 232 -15.77 10.27 14.78
N LEU A 233 -14.91 10.66 13.84
CA LEU A 233 -14.15 9.72 13.02
C LEU A 233 -13.22 8.84 13.87
N ALA A 234 -12.55 9.42 14.85
CA ALA A 234 -11.64 8.70 15.73
C ALA A 234 -12.42 7.72 16.63
N HIS A 235 -13.57 8.12 17.17
CA HIS A 235 -14.43 7.25 17.97
C HIS A 235 -14.96 6.05 17.14
N THR A 236 -15.51 6.32 15.98
CA THR A 236 -16.01 5.27 15.07
C THR A 236 -14.90 4.30 14.68
N LEU A 237 -13.69 4.80 14.40
CA LEU A 237 -12.53 3.98 14.11
C LEU A 237 -12.17 3.09 15.32
N PHE A 238 -12.15 3.66 16.51
CA PHE A 238 -11.83 2.93 17.74
C PHE A 238 -12.78 1.75 17.97
N ASP A 239 -14.09 1.99 17.90
CA ASP A 239 -15.10 0.96 18.08
C ASP A 239 -14.96 -0.17 17.04
N ARG A 240 -14.77 0.19 15.78
CA ARG A 240 -14.61 -0.81 14.72
C ARG A 240 -13.31 -1.59 14.86
N LEU A 241 -12.22 -0.92 15.21
CA LEU A 241 -10.90 -1.53 15.31
C LEU A 241 -10.82 -2.50 16.50
N THR A 242 -11.30 -2.12 17.67
CA THR A 242 -11.29 -2.99 18.86
C THR A 242 -12.11 -4.27 18.64
N HIS A 243 -13.19 -4.20 17.85
CA HIS A 243 -13.96 -5.38 17.45
C HIS A 243 -13.25 -6.24 16.39
N ALA A 244 -12.39 -5.65 15.57
CA ALA A 244 -11.69 -6.34 14.48
C ALA A 244 -10.38 -7.00 14.94
N LEU A 245 -9.81 -6.59 16.08
CA LEU A 245 -8.54 -7.13 16.61
C LEU A 245 -8.70 -8.52 17.22
N ARG A 246 -9.07 -9.49 16.38
CA ARG A 246 -9.31 -10.89 16.77
C ARG A 246 -8.68 -11.84 15.78
N GLY A 247 -8.18 -12.98 16.25
CA GLY A 247 -7.69 -14.04 15.38
C GLY A 247 -6.39 -14.67 15.91
N GLU A 248 -6.29 -15.98 15.84
CA GLU A 248 -5.17 -16.73 16.41
C GLU A 248 -3.80 -16.37 15.82
N ARG A 249 -3.76 -15.89 14.56
CA ARG A 249 -2.53 -15.59 13.83
C ARG A 249 -2.35 -14.11 13.53
N LEU A 250 -3.16 -13.26 14.12
CA LEU A 250 -3.02 -11.81 14.06
C LEU A 250 -1.69 -11.40 14.71
N LYS A 251 -0.89 -10.60 13.98
CA LYS A 251 0.43 -10.13 14.42
C LYS A 251 0.45 -8.64 14.72
N GLY A 252 -0.58 -7.93 14.33
CA GLY A 252 -0.67 -6.49 14.53
C GLY A 252 -1.66 -5.83 13.59
N VAL A 253 -1.59 -4.52 13.54
CA VAL A 253 -2.46 -3.66 12.74
C VAL A 253 -1.61 -2.73 11.89
N GLU A 254 -2.08 -2.41 10.69
CA GLU A 254 -1.47 -1.44 9.79
C GLU A 254 -2.51 -0.43 9.32
N ALA A 255 -2.26 0.84 9.63
CA ALA A 255 -3.01 1.94 9.07
C ALA A 255 -2.40 2.36 7.73
N VAL A 256 -3.22 2.52 6.72
CA VAL A 256 -2.79 2.79 5.35
C VAL A 256 -3.10 4.23 4.97
N ALA A 257 -2.09 4.94 4.47
CA ALA A 257 -2.23 6.29 3.92
C ALA A 257 -1.78 6.33 2.46
N TRP A 258 -2.72 6.17 1.53
CA TRP A 258 -2.46 6.27 0.11
C TRP A 258 -2.23 7.73 -0.29
N SER A 259 -1.01 8.04 -0.72
CA SER A 259 -0.59 9.42 -0.98
C SER A 259 -1.11 10.01 -2.28
N SER A 260 -1.87 9.28 -3.08
CA SER A 260 -2.37 9.74 -4.38
C SER A 260 -3.21 11.03 -4.31
N ALA A 261 -3.92 11.25 -3.19
CA ALA A 261 -4.69 12.46 -2.93
C ALA A 261 -4.13 13.31 -1.78
N ILE A 262 -2.96 12.97 -1.25
CA ILE A 262 -2.29 13.69 -0.16
C ILE A 262 -1.15 14.52 -0.78
N THR A 263 -1.46 15.77 -1.13
CA THR A 263 -0.55 16.65 -1.88
C THR A 263 0.22 17.63 -1.00
N THR A 264 -0.19 17.81 0.24
CA THR A 264 0.43 18.73 1.20
C THR A 264 0.63 18.07 2.56
N GLN A 265 1.51 18.66 3.37
CA GLN A 265 1.73 18.21 4.74
C GLN A 265 0.49 18.46 5.62
N ASP A 266 -0.25 19.53 5.41
CA ASP A 266 -1.49 19.83 6.14
C ASP A 266 -2.54 18.74 5.87
N LEU A 267 -2.72 18.34 4.60
CA LEU A 267 -3.60 17.22 4.23
C LEU A 267 -3.15 15.90 4.87
N LEU A 268 -1.84 15.63 4.93
CA LEU A 268 -1.32 14.45 5.59
C LEU A 268 -1.72 14.42 7.07
N PHE A 269 -1.50 15.49 7.80
CA PHE A 269 -1.88 15.57 9.20
C PHE A 269 -3.39 15.50 9.41
N TYR A 270 -4.16 16.14 8.54
CA TYR A 270 -5.62 16.06 8.57
C TYR A 270 -6.12 14.62 8.41
N HIS A 271 -5.52 13.87 7.49
CA HIS A 271 -5.89 12.47 7.25
C HIS A 271 -5.42 11.54 8.37
N LEU A 272 -4.27 11.80 8.97
CA LEU A 272 -3.72 10.92 10.00
C LEU A 272 -4.29 11.20 11.38
N LEU A 273 -4.47 12.46 11.75
CA LEU A 273 -4.79 12.85 13.12
C LEU A 273 -6.27 13.22 13.29
N PRO A 274 -6.90 12.87 14.40
CA PRO A 274 -6.37 12.09 15.54
C PRO A 274 -6.39 10.56 15.34
N ARG A 275 -6.86 10.05 14.20
CA ARG A 275 -7.11 8.62 13.95
C ARG A 275 -5.88 7.74 14.22
N LEU A 276 -4.69 8.22 13.87
CA LEU A 276 -3.44 7.47 14.10
C LEU A 276 -3.16 7.24 15.59
N LEU A 277 -3.56 8.17 16.49
CA LEU A 277 -3.43 8.00 17.94
C LEU A 277 -4.31 6.85 18.44
N VAL A 278 -5.51 6.75 17.90
CA VAL A 278 -6.45 5.66 18.20
C VAL A 278 -5.93 4.31 17.71
N VAL A 279 -5.36 4.29 16.49
CA VAL A 279 -4.72 3.06 15.96
C VAL A 279 -3.54 2.65 16.82
N ALA A 280 -2.73 3.59 17.29
CA ALA A 280 -1.58 3.30 18.15
C ALA A 280 -2.03 2.70 19.49
N GLU A 281 -3.08 3.25 20.13
CA GLU A 281 -3.65 2.69 21.35
C GLU A 281 -4.13 1.25 21.14
N ALA A 282 -4.96 1.03 20.12
CA ALA A 282 -5.49 -0.29 19.81
C ALA A 282 -4.39 -1.29 19.41
N ALA A 283 -3.38 -0.85 18.67
CA ALA A 283 -2.25 -1.70 18.30
C ALA A 283 -1.40 -2.13 19.49
N TRP A 284 -1.28 -1.28 20.52
CA TRP A 284 -0.46 -1.51 21.71
C TRP A 284 -1.16 -2.39 22.74
N HIS A 285 -2.44 -2.14 22.98
CA HIS A 285 -3.21 -2.79 24.05
C HIS A 285 -4.16 -3.90 23.57
N GLY A 286 -4.52 -3.93 22.27
CA GLY A 286 -5.44 -4.92 21.73
C GLY A 286 -6.80 -4.89 22.42
N GLU A 287 -7.25 -6.04 22.93
CA GLU A 287 -8.52 -6.16 23.68
C GLU A 287 -8.51 -5.44 25.03
N ASP A 288 -7.32 -5.16 25.59
CA ASP A 288 -7.14 -4.41 26.84
C ASP A 288 -7.09 -2.88 26.62
N SER A 289 -7.43 -2.40 25.44
CA SER A 289 -7.48 -0.97 25.13
C SER A 289 -8.40 -0.22 26.09
N LEU A 290 -8.05 1.04 26.39
CA LEU A 290 -8.88 1.91 27.22
C LEU A 290 -10.29 2.05 26.61
N SER A 291 -11.30 2.20 27.46
CA SER A 291 -12.62 2.61 26.96
C SER A 291 -12.54 3.99 26.32
N TRP A 292 -13.42 4.29 25.36
CA TRP A 292 -13.42 5.57 24.67
C TRP A 292 -13.47 6.77 25.62
N ASP A 293 -14.28 6.71 26.68
CA ASP A 293 -14.39 7.78 27.68
C ASP A 293 -13.06 8.10 28.39
N LYS A 294 -12.17 7.12 28.51
CA LYS A 294 -10.83 7.30 29.07
C LYS A 294 -9.81 7.72 28.02
N LEU A 295 -9.96 7.24 26.81
CA LEU A 295 -9.03 7.52 25.71
C LEU A 295 -9.26 8.93 25.14
N ALA A 296 -10.49 9.37 24.97
CA ALA A 296 -10.81 10.64 24.32
C ALA A 296 -10.11 11.85 24.97
N PRO A 297 -10.07 12.03 26.30
CA PRO A 297 -9.33 13.14 26.92
C PRO A 297 -7.82 13.09 26.64
N LEU A 298 -7.22 11.89 26.54
CA LEU A 298 -5.81 11.72 26.20
C LEU A 298 -5.53 12.11 24.77
N VAL A 299 -6.40 11.71 23.84
CA VAL A 299 -6.33 12.10 22.43
C VAL A 299 -6.43 13.62 22.30
N GLU A 300 -7.37 14.26 22.98
CA GLU A 300 -7.51 15.73 22.97
C GLU A 300 -6.27 16.43 23.52
N HIS A 301 -5.71 15.93 24.62
CA HIS A 301 -4.48 16.45 25.21
C HIS A 301 -3.31 16.38 24.22
N GLU A 302 -3.11 15.21 23.59
CA GLU A 302 -2.04 15.01 22.61
C GLU A 302 -2.25 15.87 21.37
N MET A 303 -3.48 15.99 20.89
CA MET A 303 -3.80 16.89 19.78
C MET A 303 -3.47 18.36 20.11
N ALA A 304 -3.74 18.80 21.34
CA ALA A 304 -3.37 20.13 21.78
C ALA A 304 -1.83 20.32 21.86
N HIS A 305 -1.10 19.27 22.25
CA HIS A 305 0.36 19.25 22.23
C HIS A 305 0.91 19.33 20.80
N LEU A 306 0.44 18.47 19.90
CA LEU A 306 0.87 18.43 18.51
C LEU A 306 0.62 19.75 17.76
N ARG A 307 -0.52 20.42 17.99
CA ARG A 307 -0.80 21.75 17.43
C ARG A 307 0.22 22.82 17.83
N ARG A 308 0.84 22.70 18.99
CA ARG A 308 1.88 23.63 19.45
C ARG A 308 3.27 23.29 18.95
N THR A 309 3.54 22.01 18.74
CA THR A 309 4.90 21.49 18.46
C THR A 309 5.16 21.22 16.99
N VAL A 310 4.09 21.05 16.19
CA VAL A 310 4.20 20.86 14.74
C VAL A 310 3.96 22.22 14.04
N PRO A 311 5.02 22.95 13.67
CA PRO A 311 4.94 24.38 13.35
C PRO A 311 4.21 24.70 12.03
N TYR A 312 3.88 23.72 11.21
CA TYR A 312 3.26 23.89 9.90
C TYR A 312 1.86 23.30 9.80
N TRP A 313 1.32 22.77 10.89
CA TRP A 313 -0.01 22.18 10.86
C TRP A 313 -1.10 23.20 11.16
N ASN A 314 -1.90 23.52 10.17
CA ASN A 314 -3.09 24.36 10.33
C ASN A 314 -4.37 23.55 10.11
N PRO A 315 -5.08 23.14 11.19
CA PRO A 315 -6.30 22.34 11.07
C PRO A 315 -7.48 23.05 10.42
N GLN A 316 -7.37 24.37 10.15
CA GLN A 316 -8.40 25.15 9.46
C GLN A 316 -8.18 25.22 7.94
N ARG A 317 -7.06 24.68 7.44
CA ARG A 317 -6.74 24.63 6.00
C ARG A 317 -6.92 23.25 5.38
N ALA A 318 -7.35 22.28 6.15
CA ALA A 318 -7.64 20.91 5.71
C ALA A 318 -9.13 20.72 5.39
#